data_cfb29e402acd62b8c816f0f460579c5c
#
_entry.id   cfb29e402acd62b8c816f0f460579c5c
#
_cell.length_a   1.000
_cell.length_b   1.000
_cell.length_c   1.000
_cell.angle_alpha   90.00
_cell.angle_beta   90.00
_cell.angle_gamma   90.00
#
_symmetry.space_group_name_H-M   'P 1'
#
loop_
_entity.id
_entity.type
_entity.pdbx_description
1 polymer ?
#
loop_
_entity_poly.entity_id
_entity_poly.type
_entity_poly.pdbx_seq_one_letter_code
_entity_poly.pdbx_strand_id
1 'polypeptide(L)'
;RALFAYLALAPHAVGRSRLCELLWDVPNDPRGELRWCLSKLRGVLDEPDRRRIETPGDTIALDLKGVSVDAIDIASAAAKGIETLDLQRLQALSGLFVGDFLDGLEIDRSPHFNSWLIAQRRRFSSWHAAILEHLVSKLPTDADEMSTHLE
;
A
#
# COMPACT_ATOMS: atom_id res chain seq x y z
N ARG A 1 -6.71 -1.96 10.70
CA ARG A 1 -6.39 -1.77 9.27
C ARG A 1 -5.63 -0.46 9.04
N ALA A 2 -6.16 0.70 9.47
CA ALA A 2 -5.55 2.02 9.24
C ALA A 2 -4.11 2.13 9.74
N LEU A 3 -3.85 1.76 10.99
CA LEU A 3 -2.50 1.79 11.59
C LEU A 3 -1.52 0.92 10.80
N PHE A 4 -1.92 -0.30 10.43
CA PHE A 4 -1.08 -1.20 9.63
C PHE A 4 -0.75 -0.58 8.27
N ALA A 5 -1.74 -0.10 7.54
CA ALA A 5 -1.54 0.47 6.21
C ALA A 5 -0.62 1.71 6.24
N TYR A 6 -0.81 2.57 7.23
CA TYR A 6 0.04 3.74 7.40
C TYR A 6 1.49 3.35 7.69
N LEU A 7 1.71 2.42 8.63
CA LEU A 7 3.05 1.94 8.97
C LEU A 7 3.71 1.17 7.82
N ALA A 8 2.94 0.38 7.08
CA ALA A 8 3.45 -0.40 5.94
C ALA A 8 3.97 0.49 4.79
N LEU A 9 3.32 1.62 4.55
CA LEU A 9 3.71 2.58 3.51
C LEU A 9 4.65 3.69 4.02
N ALA A 10 4.89 3.77 5.33
CA ALA A 10 5.81 4.74 5.88
C ALA A 10 7.26 4.42 5.48
N PRO A 11 8.03 5.39 4.96
CA PRO A 11 9.42 5.16 4.53
C PRO A 11 10.37 4.92 5.71
N HIS A 12 9.98 5.36 6.91
CA HIS A 12 10.78 5.30 8.14
C HIS A 12 9.91 4.97 9.34
N ALA A 13 10.55 4.65 10.47
CA ALA A 13 9.86 4.50 11.74
C ALA A 13 9.07 5.78 12.10
N VAL A 14 7.87 5.61 12.62
CA VAL A 14 6.93 6.71 12.91
C VAL A 14 6.82 6.93 14.42
N GLY A 15 6.91 8.19 14.85
CA GLY A 15 6.76 8.56 16.26
C GLY A 15 5.36 8.25 16.80
N ARG A 16 5.30 7.79 18.05
CA ARG A 16 4.02 7.45 18.72
C ARG A 16 3.08 8.65 18.80
N SER A 17 3.60 9.83 19.09
CA SER A 17 2.80 11.07 19.13
C SER A 17 2.18 11.36 17.76
N ARG A 18 2.96 11.19 16.69
CA ARG A 18 2.46 11.38 15.32
C ARG A 18 1.34 10.40 14.97
N LEU A 19 1.46 9.14 15.37
CA LEU A 19 0.42 8.14 15.15
C LEU A 19 -0.85 8.46 15.96
N CYS A 20 -0.70 8.94 17.18
CA CYS A 20 -1.83 9.37 17.99
C CYS A 20 -2.59 10.55 17.36
N GLU A 21 -1.87 11.57 16.90
CA GLU A 21 -2.45 12.73 16.21
C GLU A 21 -3.14 12.35 14.89
N LEU A 22 -2.57 11.37 14.18
CA LEU A 22 -3.08 10.92 12.89
C LEU A 22 -4.40 10.16 13.02
N LEU A 23 -4.49 9.26 14.00
CA LEU A 23 -5.57 8.28 14.07
C LEU A 23 -6.68 8.64 15.07
N TRP A 24 -6.38 9.50 16.05
CA TRP A 24 -7.32 9.86 17.10
C TRP A 24 -7.37 11.38 17.32
N ASP A 25 -8.38 12.01 16.74
CA ASP A 25 -8.53 13.48 16.80
C ASP A 25 -9.01 13.97 18.17
N VAL A 26 -9.82 13.17 18.88
CA VAL A 26 -10.33 13.54 20.20
C VAL A 26 -9.96 12.47 21.22
N PRO A 27 -8.99 12.73 22.08
CA PRO A 27 -8.44 11.72 22.93
C PRO A 27 -9.15 11.62 24.27
N ASN A 28 -9.69 10.45 24.59
CA ASN A 28 -9.74 10.05 25.99
C ASN A 28 -8.39 9.45 26.43
N ASP A 29 -7.77 8.58 25.64
CA ASP A 29 -6.42 8.05 25.84
C ASP A 29 -5.84 7.53 24.51
N PRO A 30 -5.34 8.40 23.63
CA PRO A 30 -4.83 7.97 22.34
C PRO A 30 -3.59 7.05 22.44
N ARG A 31 -2.79 7.20 23.50
CA ARG A 31 -1.65 6.31 23.74
C ARG A 31 -2.10 4.92 24.18
N GLY A 32 -3.17 4.81 24.95
CA GLY A 32 -3.81 3.55 25.32
C GLY A 32 -4.40 2.86 24.11
N GLU A 33 -5.13 3.59 23.27
CA GLU A 33 -5.66 3.09 22.00
C GLU A 33 -4.55 2.59 21.08
N LEU A 34 -3.46 3.34 20.94
CA LEU A 34 -2.31 2.92 20.16
C LEU A 34 -1.70 1.63 20.68
N ARG A 35 -1.49 1.52 22.02
CA ARG A 35 -0.98 0.28 22.65
C ARG A 35 -1.88 -0.91 22.38
N TRP A 36 -3.20 -0.72 22.49
CA TRP A 36 -4.17 -1.76 22.20
C TRP A 36 -4.09 -2.21 20.74
N CYS A 37 -4.09 -1.26 19.78
CA CYS A 37 -3.94 -1.56 18.36
C CYS A 37 -2.65 -2.31 18.04
N LEU A 38 -1.52 -1.90 18.64
CA LEU A 38 -0.23 -2.58 18.46
C LEU A 38 -0.25 -3.99 19.03
N SER A 39 -0.89 -4.21 20.17
CA SER A 39 -1.07 -5.54 20.74
C SER A 39 -1.86 -6.46 19.80
N LYS A 40 -2.94 -5.95 19.17
CA LYS A 40 -3.71 -6.69 18.17
C LYS A 40 -2.89 -7.00 16.92
N LEU A 41 -2.13 -6.03 16.42
CA LEU A 41 -1.26 -6.23 15.28
C LEU A 41 -0.16 -7.27 15.55
N ARG A 42 0.45 -7.25 16.74
CA ARG A 42 1.42 -8.26 17.14
C ARG A 42 0.82 -9.66 17.12
N GLY A 43 -0.40 -9.81 17.61
CA GLY A 43 -1.10 -11.10 17.59
C GLY A 43 -1.34 -11.66 16.18
N VAL A 44 -1.31 -10.80 15.15
CA VAL A 44 -1.51 -11.21 13.74
C VAL A 44 -0.21 -11.33 12.98
N LEU A 45 0.76 -10.45 13.25
CA LEU A 45 1.97 -10.30 12.44
C LEU A 45 3.20 -10.99 13.03
N ASP A 46 3.32 -11.03 14.38
CA ASP A 46 4.49 -11.61 15.02
C ASP A 46 4.47 -13.13 14.91
N GLU A 47 5.60 -13.69 14.61
CA GLU A 47 5.88 -15.13 14.59
C GLU A 47 6.62 -15.53 15.87
N PRO A 48 6.64 -16.84 16.24
CA PRO A 48 7.33 -17.29 17.46
C PRO A 48 8.79 -16.84 17.55
N ASP A 49 9.48 -16.83 16.41
CA ASP A 49 10.91 -16.50 16.32
C ASP A 49 11.19 -15.13 15.72
N ARG A 50 10.14 -14.36 15.36
CA ARG A 50 10.31 -13.08 14.66
C ARG A 50 9.27 -12.05 15.07
N ARG A 51 9.74 -10.98 15.67
CA ARG A 51 8.92 -9.80 15.93
C ARG A 51 8.92 -8.90 14.70
N ARG A 52 7.74 -8.63 14.16
CA ARG A 52 7.55 -7.78 12.98
C ARG A 52 7.24 -6.34 13.33
N ILE A 53 6.77 -6.09 14.54
CA ILE A 53 6.55 -4.73 15.05
C ILE A 53 7.74 -4.35 15.91
N GLU A 54 8.55 -3.45 15.40
CA GLU A 54 9.72 -2.90 16.06
C GLU A 54 9.38 -1.58 16.75
N THR A 55 9.91 -1.37 17.94
CA THR A 55 9.66 -0.17 18.73
C THR A 55 10.97 0.46 19.20
N PRO A 56 11.80 0.99 18.28
CA PRO A 56 13.05 1.65 18.66
C PRO A 56 12.75 3.01 19.31
N GLY A 57 13.01 3.12 20.61
CA GLY A 57 12.71 4.34 21.36
C GLY A 57 11.21 4.66 21.40
N ASP A 58 10.84 5.89 21.07
CA ASP A 58 9.43 6.34 20.97
C ASP A 58 8.85 6.23 19.55
N THR A 59 9.43 5.40 18.71
CA THR A 59 8.96 5.19 17.33
C THR A 59 8.44 3.77 17.13
N ILE A 60 7.73 3.56 16.02
CA ILE A 60 7.19 2.27 15.61
C ILE A 60 7.54 2.05 14.15
N ALA A 61 8.01 0.85 13.82
CA ALA A 61 8.27 0.40 12.47
C ALA A 61 7.74 -1.02 12.26
N LEU A 62 7.54 -1.40 11.00
CA LEU A 62 7.21 -2.77 10.61
C LEU A 62 8.40 -3.41 9.89
N ASP A 63 8.77 -4.62 10.32
CA ASP A 63 9.64 -5.50 9.55
C ASP A 63 8.78 -6.43 8.68
N LEU A 64 8.63 -6.07 7.41
CA LEU A 64 7.86 -6.82 6.42
C LEU A 64 8.75 -7.62 5.46
N LYS A 65 10.02 -7.85 5.80
CA LYS A 65 10.91 -8.69 5.00
C LYS A 65 10.34 -10.10 4.87
N GLY A 66 10.25 -10.57 3.63
CA GLY A 66 9.69 -11.90 3.32
C GLY A 66 8.16 -11.98 3.42
N VAL A 67 7.47 -10.86 3.57
CA VAL A 67 6.02 -10.76 3.48
C VAL A 67 5.66 -10.03 2.19
N SER A 68 4.78 -10.62 1.39
CA SER A 68 4.21 -9.96 0.23
C SER A 68 3.04 -9.09 0.70
N VAL A 69 3.09 -7.82 0.35
CA VAL A 69 2.03 -6.83 0.57
C VAL A 69 1.80 -6.12 -0.75
N ASP A 70 0.62 -6.28 -1.33
CA ASP A 70 0.24 -5.76 -2.63
C ASP A 70 0.56 -4.27 -2.80
N ALA A 71 0.17 -3.45 -1.85
CA ALA A 71 0.44 -2.01 -1.86
C ALA A 71 1.94 -1.68 -1.87
N ILE A 72 2.77 -2.44 -1.15
CA ILE A 72 4.23 -2.26 -1.13
C ILE A 72 4.84 -2.69 -2.46
N ASP A 73 4.38 -3.80 -3.03
CA ASP A 73 4.86 -4.31 -4.31
C ASP A 73 4.57 -3.31 -5.43
N ILE A 74 3.37 -2.73 -5.45
CA ILE A 74 2.97 -1.69 -6.39
C ILE A 74 3.82 -0.42 -6.19
N ALA A 75 3.93 0.08 -4.96
CA ALA A 75 4.69 1.28 -4.65
C ALA A 75 6.18 1.14 -4.99
N SER A 76 6.76 -0.03 -4.71
CA SER A 76 8.16 -0.34 -5.04
C SER A 76 8.41 -0.39 -6.54
N ALA A 77 7.47 -0.96 -7.30
CA ALA A 77 7.54 -1.00 -8.76
C ALA A 77 7.42 0.40 -9.37
N ALA A 78 6.49 1.21 -8.86
CA ALA A 78 6.31 2.59 -9.28
C ALA A 78 7.55 3.47 -9.00
N ALA A 79 8.19 3.27 -7.86
CA ALA A 79 9.43 3.98 -7.52
C ALA A 79 10.61 3.64 -8.43
N LYS A 80 10.62 2.44 -9.02
CA LYS A 80 11.63 2.01 -9.99
C LYS A 80 11.36 2.49 -11.41
N GLY A 81 10.16 2.95 -11.69
CA GLY A 81 9.70 3.37 -13.01
C GLY A 81 8.84 2.31 -13.71
N ILE A 82 7.54 2.59 -13.82
CA ILE A 82 6.57 1.67 -14.45
C ILE A 82 6.93 1.42 -15.92
N GLU A 83 7.47 2.42 -16.60
CA GLU A 83 7.92 2.37 -18.00
C GLU A 83 9.04 1.36 -18.26
N THR A 84 9.81 1.01 -17.23
CA THR A 84 10.93 0.06 -17.32
C THR A 84 10.50 -1.41 -17.16
N LEU A 85 9.26 -1.65 -16.75
CA LEU A 85 8.76 -2.98 -16.45
C LEU A 85 8.45 -3.77 -17.73
N ASP A 86 8.72 -5.07 -17.70
CA ASP A 86 8.32 -5.98 -18.75
C ASP A 86 6.81 -6.32 -18.72
N LEU A 87 6.32 -6.94 -19.78
CA LEU A 87 4.90 -7.30 -19.93
C LEU A 87 4.42 -8.20 -18.79
N GLN A 88 5.21 -9.20 -18.41
CA GLN A 88 4.86 -10.15 -17.36
C GLN A 88 4.70 -9.45 -16.00
N ARG A 89 5.62 -8.54 -15.68
CA ARG A 89 5.55 -7.77 -14.44
C ARG A 89 4.37 -6.81 -14.41
N LEU A 90 4.09 -6.13 -15.53
CA LEU A 90 2.92 -5.26 -15.66
C LEU A 90 1.61 -6.04 -15.46
N GLN A 91 1.48 -7.24 -16.04
CA GLN A 91 0.32 -8.10 -15.86
C GLN A 91 0.17 -8.53 -14.39
N ALA A 92 1.25 -8.96 -13.75
CA ALA A 92 1.23 -9.34 -12.34
C ALA A 92 0.80 -8.19 -11.43
N LEU A 93 1.33 -6.97 -11.64
CA LEU A 93 0.96 -5.79 -10.86
C LEU A 93 -0.49 -5.35 -11.11
N SER A 94 -0.94 -5.39 -12.36
CA SER A 94 -2.33 -5.08 -12.71
C SER A 94 -3.31 -5.99 -11.96
N GLY A 95 -2.98 -7.26 -11.81
CA GLY A 95 -3.79 -8.24 -11.06
C GLY A 95 -3.89 -7.99 -9.55
N LEU A 96 -3.05 -7.13 -8.98
CA LEU A 96 -3.12 -6.75 -7.56
C LEU A 96 -4.19 -5.69 -7.27
N PHE A 97 -4.67 -4.98 -8.30
CA PHE A 97 -5.72 -3.97 -8.15
C PHE A 97 -7.10 -4.62 -8.22
N VAL A 98 -7.58 -5.12 -7.10
CA VAL A 98 -8.93 -5.72 -7.00
C VAL A 98 -10.01 -4.73 -6.54
N GLY A 99 -9.63 -3.49 -6.25
CA GLY A 99 -10.49 -2.40 -5.80
C GLY A 99 -9.65 -1.18 -5.41
N ASP A 100 -10.31 -0.17 -4.88
CA ASP A 100 -9.61 1.03 -4.39
C ASP A 100 -8.75 0.72 -3.17
N PHE A 101 -7.67 1.49 -3.01
CA PHE A 101 -6.79 1.35 -1.86
C PHE A 101 -7.59 1.52 -0.55
N LEU A 102 -7.57 0.50 0.30
CA LEU A 102 -8.34 0.43 1.56
C LEU A 102 -9.83 0.75 1.34
N ASP A 103 -10.43 0.13 0.32
CA ASP A 103 -11.84 0.31 0.03
C ASP A 103 -12.72 0.02 1.25
N GLY A 104 -13.75 0.86 1.45
CA GLY A 104 -14.65 0.79 2.60
C GLY A 104 -14.03 1.20 3.94
N LEU A 105 -12.75 1.62 4.00
CA LEU A 105 -12.18 2.15 5.22
C LEU A 105 -12.41 3.66 5.32
N GLU A 106 -13.18 4.04 6.33
CA GLU A 106 -13.34 5.42 6.79
C GLU A 106 -13.16 5.44 8.30
N ILE A 107 -12.48 6.46 8.81
CA ILE A 107 -12.33 6.68 10.25
C ILE A 107 -13.02 7.98 10.60
N ASP A 108 -14.11 7.88 11.33
CA ASP A 108 -14.79 9.04 11.87
C ASP A 108 -13.86 9.85 12.77
N ARG A 109 -13.92 11.16 12.67
CA ARG A 109 -13.16 12.11 13.49
C ARG A 109 -11.63 11.97 13.39
N SER A 110 -11.12 11.50 12.26
CA SER A 110 -9.68 11.45 11.99
C SER A 110 -9.36 12.17 10.66
N PRO A 111 -9.48 13.50 10.59
CA PRO A 111 -9.34 14.26 9.35
C PRO A 111 -7.94 14.14 8.74
N HIS A 112 -6.90 14.04 9.56
CA HIS A 112 -5.52 13.85 9.10
C HIS A 112 -5.34 12.49 8.41
N PHE A 113 -5.87 11.42 8.99
CA PHE A 113 -5.82 10.10 8.37
C PHE A 113 -6.64 10.06 7.07
N ASN A 114 -7.83 10.65 7.07
CA ASN A 114 -8.69 10.68 5.89
C ASN A 114 -8.05 11.48 4.75
N SER A 115 -7.37 12.58 5.05
CA SER A 115 -6.59 13.33 4.05
C SER A 115 -5.44 12.50 3.47
N TRP A 116 -4.70 11.77 4.32
CA TRP A 116 -3.68 10.83 3.88
C TRP A 116 -4.27 9.71 3.00
N LEU A 117 -5.40 9.14 3.41
CA LEU A 117 -6.07 8.07 2.67
C LEU A 117 -6.52 8.53 1.27
N ILE A 118 -7.09 9.72 1.16
CA ILE A 118 -7.47 10.31 -0.13
C ILE A 118 -6.23 10.49 -1.02
N ALA A 119 -5.13 10.99 -0.47
CA ALA A 119 -3.89 11.16 -1.21
C ALA A 119 -3.33 9.82 -1.71
N GLN A 120 -3.36 8.78 -0.86
CA GLN A 120 -2.92 7.44 -1.26
C GLN A 120 -3.84 6.84 -2.33
N ARG A 121 -5.15 6.94 -2.21
CA ARG A 121 -6.11 6.45 -3.22
C ARG A 121 -5.83 7.08 -4.58
N ARG A 122 -5.64 8.40 -4.65
CA ARG A 122 -5.26 9.09 -5.88
C ARG A 122 -3.95 8.58 -6.47
N ARG A 123 -2.96 8.35 -5.63
CA ARG A 123 -1.64 7.87 -6.02
C ARG A 123 -1.71 6.45 -6.59
N PHE A 124 -2.40 5.52 -5.92
CA PHE A 124 -2.59 4.15 -6.41
C PHE A 124 -3.42 4.12 -7.69
N SER A 125 -4.47 4.93 -7.80
CA SER A 125 -5.27 5.06 -9.03
C SER A 125 -4.42 5.57 -10.21
N SER A 126 -3.54 6.54 -9.98
CA SER A 126 -2.60 7.04 -10.99
C SER A 126 -1.61 5.95 -11.45
N TRP A 127 -1.07 5.17 -10.52
CA TRP A 127 -0.20 4.05 -10.86
C TRP A 127 -0.92 2.95 -11.61
N HIS A 128 -2.17 2.65 -11.24
CA HIS A 128 -2.97 1.67 -11.96
C HIS A 128 -3.19 2.10 -13.41
N ALA A 129 -3.57 3.35 -13.65
CA ALA A 129 -3.72 3.91 -14.99
C ALA A 129 -2.42 3.78 -15.81
N ALA A 130 -1.28 4.17 -15.22
CA ALA A 130 0.02 4.07 -15.89
C ALA A 130 0.41 2.61 -16.21
N ILE A 131 0.15 1.67 -15.31
CA ILE A 131 0.39 0.24 -15.54
C ILE A 131 -0.45 -0.26 -16.70
N LEU A 132 -1.74 0.10 -16.76
CA LEU A 132 -2.65 -0.30 -17.85
C LEU A 132 -2.23 0.32 -19.18
N GLU A 133 -1.84 1.58 -19.22
CA GLU A 133 -1.35 2.25 -20.43
C GLU A 133 -0.10 1.55 -21.00
N HIS A 134 0.87 1.25 -20.13
CA HIS A 134 2.08 0.53 -20.56
C HIS A 134 1.79 -0.93 -20.94
N LEU A 135 0.85 -1.57 -20.26
CA LEU A 135 0.42 -2.92 -20.58
C LEU A 135 -0.18 -2.95 -22.00
N VAL A 136 -1.10 -2.04 -22.30
CA VAL A 136 -1.73 -1.94 -23.62
C VAL A 136 -0.68 -1.65 -24.71
N SER A 137 0.26 -0.74 -24.44
CA SER A 137 1.31 -0.38 -25.41
C SER A 137 2.28 -1.52 -25.74
N LYS A 138 2.39 -2.52 -24.85
CA LYS A 138 3.27 -3.68 -25.02
C LYS A 138 2.55 -4.94 -25.53
N LEU A 139 1.23 -4.91 -25.63
CA LEU A 139 0.48 -6.00 -26.25
C LEU A 139 0.69 -5.97 -27.79
N PRO A 140 0.88 -7.13 -28.43
CA PRO A 140 0.96 -7.18 -29.88
C PRO A 140 -0.36 -6.63 -30.49
N THR A 141 -0.22 -5.70 -31.40
CA THR A 141 -1.36 -5.20 -32.14
C THR A 141 -1.65 -6.26 -33.24
N ASP A 142 -2.69 -7.05 -33.08
CA ASP A 142 -3.15 -8.05 -34.04
C ASP A 142 -3.66 -7.45 -35.38
N ALA A 143 -3.12 -6.30 -35.77
CA ALA A 143 -3.51 -5.63 -37.01
C ALA A 143 -2.78 -6.16 -38.27
N ASP A 144 -1.71 -6.96 -38.10
CA ASP A 144 -0.92 -7.43 -39.27
C ASP A 144 -1.28 -8.85 -39.75
N GLU A 145 -2.06 -9.64 -39.01
CA GLU A 145 -2.42 -11.00 -39.46
C GLU A 145 -3.67 -11.07 -40.38
N MET A 146 -4.45 -10.00 -40.46
CA MET A 146 -5.62 -10.00 -41.34
C MET A 146 -5.33 -9.55 -42.78
N SER A 147 -4.12 -9.12 -43.11
CA SER A 147 -3.76 -8.66 -44.48
C SER A 147 -3.18 -9.75 -45.38
N THR A 148 -2.88 -10.95 -44.85
CA THR A 148 -2.19 -12.01 -45.63
C THR A 148 -3.11 -13.11 -46.16
N HIS A 149 -4.43 -13.00 -46.00
CA HIS A 149 -5.38 -14.01 -46.53
C HIS A 149 -6.32 -13.51 -47.64
N LEU A 150 -5.99 -12.42 -48.29
CA LEU A 150 -6.71 -11.94 -49.49
C LEU A 150 -5.74 -11.73 -50.66
N GLU A 151 -5.06 -12.80 -51.07
CA GLU A 151 -4.56 -12.97 -52.46
C GLU A 151 -4.85 -14.39 -52.96
#